data_d561d85a4dd0642c4df361af0dc7afb6
#
_entry.id   d561d85a4dd0642c4df361af0dc7afb6
#
_cell.length_a   1.000
_cell.length_b   1.000
_cell.length_c   1.000
_cell.angle_alpha   90.00
_cell.angle_beta   90.00
_cell.angle_gamma   90.00
#
_symmetry.space_group_name_H-M   'P 1'
#
loop_
_entity.id
_entity.type
_entity.pdbx_description
1 polymer ?
#
loop_
_entity_poly.entity_id
_entity_poly.type
_entity_poly.pdbx_seq_one_letter_code
_entity_poly.pdbx_strand_id
1 'polypeptide(L)'
;MNQPMPPQQPYQQQYPQQGPGQQYPPQGQAPYPQQGQPQQPPAPQFPILVSTMNDVPGQEIVQVIGEVAGLTVRSRGLGANFAAGFRALGGGEIHEYTQLLYQSRHEAIMRMCQHAMAYGANAVIAMRFDCNEIANTMSEVAAYGTAVVIKPVEK
;
A
#
# COMPACT_ATOMS: atom_id res chain seq x y z
N MET A 1 28.10 12.59 51.21
CA MET A 1 26.80 12.59 51.91
C MET A 1 25.71 12.37 50.86
N ASN A 2 25.28 11.12 50.72
CA ASN A 2 24.20 10.75 49.79
C ASN A 2 22.86 10.90 50.52
N GLN A 3 22.00 11.81 50.06
CA GLN A 3 20.62 11.87 50.53
C GLN A 3 19.78 10.86 49.75
N PRO A 4 18.94 10.03 50.41
CA PRO A 4 18.03 9.12 49.73
C PRO A 4 16.84 9.88 49.09
N MET A 5 16.50 9.52 47.85
CA MET A 5 15.32 10.03 47.17
C MET A 5 14.03 9.62 47.88
N PRO A 6 13.02 10.51 47.95
CA PRO A 6 11.73 10.18 48.52
C PRO A 6 10.98 9.19 47.62
N PRO A 7 10.12 8.30 48.20
CA PRO A 7 9.36 7.32 47.42
C PRO A 7 8.34 7.99 46.50
N GLN A 8 8.35 7.60 45.23
CA GLN A 8 7.38 8.05 44.25
C GLN A 8 6.02 7.40 44.56
N GLN A 9 5.00 8.21 44.76
CA GLN A 9 3.62 7.75 44.92
C GLN A 9 3.05 7.31 43.55
N PRO A 10 2.30 6.19 43.47
CA PRO A 10 1.66 5.78 42.25
C PRO A 10 0.57 6.76 41.85
N TYR A 11 0.57 7.21 40.59
CA TYR A 11 -0.48 8.03 40.00
C TYR A 11 -1.81 7.27 40.02
N GLN A 12 -2.71 7.62 40.94
CA GLN A 12 -4.10 7.20 40.89
C GLN A 12 -4.81 8.02 39.82
N GLN A 13 -5.18 7.36 38.72
CA GLN A 13 -6.11 7.92 37.73
C GLN A 13 -7.50 8.02 38.38
N GLN A 14 -7.90 9.24 38.73
CA GLN A 14 -9.24 9.55 39.12
C GLN A 14 -10.15 9.52 37.88
N TYR A 15 -10.93 8.46 37.72
CA TYR A 15 -12.05 8.45 36.80
C TYR A 15 -13.16 9.33 37.37
N PRO A 16 -13.80 10.22 36.57
CA PRO A 16 -14.97 10.99 37.04
C PRO A 16 -16.09 10.04 37.37
N GLN A 17 -16.63 10.13 38.59
CA GLN A 17 -17.82 9.39 39.01
C GLN A 17 -19.00 9.89 38.19
N GLN A 18 -19.69 8.97 37.52
CA GLN A 18 -20.95 9.24 36.84
C GLN A 18 -22.04 9.52 37.89
N GLY A 19 -22.62 10.71 37.83
CA GLY A 19 -23.77 11.10 38.62
C GLY A 19 -25.04 10.32 38.19
N PRO A 20 -26.03 10.14 39.09
CA PRO A 20 -27.22 9.35 38.82
C PRO A 20 -28.17 10.07 37.85
N GLY A 21 -28.53 9.39 36.77
CA GLY A 21 -29.81 9.55 36.11
C GLY A 21 -29.99 10.68 35.12
N GLN A 22 -29.37 10.57 33.93
CA GLN A 22 -29.97 11.14 32.73
C GLN A 22 -30.43 9.98 31.82
N GLN A 23 -31.77 9.71 31.88
CA GLN A 23 -32.42 8.85 30.90
C GLN A 23 -32.41 9.55 29.55
N TYR A 24 -31.57 9.06 28.63
CA TYR A 24 -31.65 9.44 27.21
C TYR A 24 -32.95 8.84 26.64
N PRO A 25 -33.73 9.63 25.88
CA PRO A 25 -34.87 9.09 25.15
C PRO A 25 -34.38 8.03 24.16
N PRO A 26 -35.18 6.96 23.90
CA PRO A 26 -34.79 5.96 22.90
C PRO A 26 -34.64 6.64 21.54
N GLN A 27 -33.41 6.73 21.02
CA GLN A 27 -33.17 7.17 19.67
C GLN A 27 -33.74 6.08 18.75
N GLY A 28 -34.87 6.42 18.10
CA GLY A 28 -35.38 5.60 17.00
C GLY A 28 -34.24 5.38 15.99
N GLN A 29 -33.89 4.13 15.80
CA GLN A 29 -32.93 3.74 14.74
C GLN A 29 -33.54 4.12 13.41
N ALA A 30 -33.14 5.28 12.88
CA ALA A 30 -33.34 5.56 11.46
C ALA A 30 -32.63 4.45 10.68
N PRO A 31 -33.29 3.80 9.70
CA PRO A 31 -32.59 2.80 8.88
C PRO A 31 -31.39 3.49 8.23
N TYR A 32 -30.19 3.02 8.55
CA TYR A 32 -28.99 3.44 7.84
C TYR A 32 -29.23 3.15 6.35
N PRO A 33 -29.07 4.14 5.44
CA PRO A 33 -29.07 3.83 4.02
C PRO A 33 -28.04 2.73 3.81
N GLN A 34 -28.46 1.60 3.27
CA GLN A 34 -27.51 0.59 2.81
C GLN A 34 -26.68 1.26 1.72
N GLN A 35 -25.51 1.77 2.10
CA GLN A 35 -24.50 2.17 1.15
C GLN A 35 -24.16 0.89 0.39
N GLY A 36 -24.53 0.86 -0.90
CA GLY A 36 -24.14 -0.22 -1.79
C GLY A 36 -22.66 -0.49 -1.58
N GLN A 37 -22.29 -1.75 -1.39
CA GLN A 37 -20.89 -2.15 -1.20
C GLN A 37 -20.07 -1.43 -2.27
N PRO A 38 -18.99 -0.71 -1.90
CA PRO A 38 -18.13 -0.11 -2.90
C PRO A 38 -17.72 -1.23 -3.86
N GLN A 39 -18.10 -1.10 -5.13
CA GLN A 39 -17.64 -2.04 -6.15
C GLN A 39 -16.12 -1.95 -6.13
N GLN A 40 -15.48 -3.03 -5.68
CA GLN A 40 -14.03 -3.11 -5.74
C GLN A 40 -13.63 -2.88 -7.19
N PRO A 41 -12.73 -1.93 -7.47
CA PRO A 41 -12.24 -1.77 -8.83
C PRO A 41 -11.70 -3.12 -9.30
N PRO A 42 -11.93 -3.49 -10.56
CA PRO A 42 -11.44 -4.76 -11.07
C PRO A 42 -9.95 -4.87 -10.78
N ALA A 43 -9.52 -6.03 -10.28
CA ALA A 43 -8.11 -6.27 -9.98
C ALA A 43 -7.27 -5.92 -11.22
N PRO A 44 -6.13 -5.21 -11.05
CA PRO A 44 -5.30 -4.84 -12.18
C PRO A 44 -4.91 -6.10 -12.94
N GLN A 45 -5.29 -6.17 -14.23
CA GLN A 45 -4.98 -7.30 -15.08
C GLN A 45 -3.57 -7.09 -15.65
N PHE A 46 -2.64 -7.90 -15.18
CA PHE A 46 -1.29 -7.98 -15.75
C PHE A 46 -1.23 -9.13 -16.76
N PRO A 47 -0.30 -9.09 -17.73
CA PRO A 47 -0.21 -10.11 -18.79
C PRO A 47 0.18 -11.50 -18.28
N ILE A 48 0.79 -11.58 -17.10
CA ILE A 48 1.13 -12.81 -16.39
C ILE A 48 0.73 -12.67 -14.92
N LEU A 49 0.68 -13.79 -14.19
CA LEU A 49 0.40 -13.78 -12.77
C LEU A 49 1.49 -13.02 -12.00
N VAL A 50 1.08 -12.08 -11.16
CA VAL A 50 1.98 -11.36 -10.24
C VAL A 50 1.49 -11.56 -8.82
N SER A 51 2.37 -12.04 -7.95
CA SER A 51 2.06 -12.31 -6.55
C SER A 51 3.14 -11.75 -5.61
N THR A 52 2.72 -11.24 -4.47
CA THR A 52 3.63 -10.88 -3.36
C THR A 52 3.98 -12.07 -2.47
N MET A 53 3.33 -13.21 -2.66
CA MET A 53 3.62 -14.48 -1.99
C MET A 53 4.84 -15.15 -2.61
N ASN A 54 5.48 -16.05 -1.84
CA ASN A 54 6.62 -16.84 -2.32
C ASN A 54 6.18 -18.08 -3.12
N ASP A 55 4.91 -18.41 -3.06
CA ASP A 55 4.26 -19.51 -3.76
C ASP A 55 2.90 -19.07 -4.33
N VAL A 56 2.28 -19.93 -5.12
CA VAL A 56 0.94 -19.70 -5.66
C VAL A 56 0.09 -20.92 -5.33
N PRO A 57 -0.93 -20.79 -4.46
CA PRO A 57 -1.79 -21.90 -4.10
C PRO A 57 -2.41 -22.60 -5.32
N GLY A 58 -2.30 -23.92 -5.38
CA GLY A 58 -2.79 -24.72 -6.50
C GLY A 58 -1.91 -24.73 -7.75
N GLN A 59 -0.72 -24.11 -7.66
CA GLN A 59 0.29 -24.11 -8.73
C GLN A 59 1.60 -24.67 -8.20
N GLU A 60 2.33 -25.36 -9.06
CA GLU A 60 3.69 -25.83 -8.79
C GLU A 60 4.69 -24.98 -9.59
N ILE A 61 5.79 -24.58 -8.93
CA ILE A 61 6.90 -23.91 -9.60
C ILE A 61 7.76 -25.00 -10.24
N VAL A 62 7.72 -25.07 -11.57
CA VAL A 62 8.49 -26.06 -12.34
C VAL A 62 9.85 -25.52 -12.77
N GLN A 63 10.02 -24.21 -12.80
CA GLN A 63 11.29 -23.58 -13.13
C GLN A 63 11.39 -22.19 -12.47
N VAL A 64 12.53 -21.91 -11.89
CA VAL A 64 12.94 -20.57 -11.46
C VAL A 64 13.85 -20.00 -12.51
N ILE A 65 13.49 -18.84 -13.07
CA ILE A 65 14.26 -18.15 -14.11
C ILE A 65 15.25 -17.19 -13.48
N GLY A 66 14.81 -16.36 -12.54
CA GLY A 66 15.67 -15.41 -11.84
C GLY A 66 14.97 -14.12 -11.46
N GLU A 67 15.76 -13.15 -11.03
CA GLU A 67 15.27 -11.81 -10.71
C GLU A 67 14.81 -11.08 -11.96
N VAL A 68 13.70 -10.34 -11.84
CA VAL A 68 13.21 -9.40 -12.84
C VAL A 68 12.76 -8.12 -12.18
N ALA A 69 12.98 -7.00 -12.88
CA ALA A 69 12.57 -5.70 -12.40
C ALA A 69 11.95 -4.86 -13.53
N GLY A 70 11.12 -3.91 -13.11
CA GLY A 70 10.59 -2.85 -13.97
C GLY A 70 10.69 -1.52 -13.24
N LEU A 71 11.20 -0.52 -13.91
CA LEU A 71 11.48 0.80 -13.36
C LEU A 71 10.62 1.86 -14.02
N THR A 72 10.14 2.81 -13.22
CA THR A 72 9.49 4.03 -13.70
C THR A 72 10.14 5.21 -13.01
N VAL A 73 10.64 6.16 -13.77
CA VAL A 73 11.19 7.41 -13.25
C VAL A 73 10.32 8.56 -13.69
N ARG A 74 9.91 9.39 -12.73
CA ARG A 74 9.11 10.59 -13.00
C ARG A 74 9.77 11.83 -12.44
N SER A 75 9.78 12.90 -13.24
CA SER A 75 10.25 14.21 -12.82
C SER A 75 9.21 14.89 -11.92
N ARG A 76 9.67 15.54 -10.86
CA ARG A 76 8.85 16.39 -9.99
C ARG A 76 8.39 17.71 -10.65
N GLY A 77 8.74 17.96 -11.90
CA GLY A 77 8.42 19.22 -12.60
C GLY A 77 6.92 19.57 -12.66
N LEU A 78 6.04 18.59 -12.50
CA LEU A 78 4.60 18.83 -12.31
C LEU A 78 4.27 19.27 -10.87
N GLY A 79 5.17 19.01 -9.90
CA GLY A 79 4.94 19.32 -8.48
C GLY A 79 5.17 20.77 -8.08
N ALA A 80 5.92 21.57 -8.85
CA ALA A 80 6.21 22.95 -8.47
C ALA A 80 4.93 23.83 -8.49
N ASN A 81 4.03 23.61 -9.42
CA ASN A 81 2.74 24.29 -9.47
C ASN A 81 1.74 23.75 -8.44
N PHE A 82 1.86 22.49 -8.06
CA PHE A 82 1.05 21.85 -7.02
C PHE A 82 1.49 22.25 -5.61
N ALA A 83 2.80 22.41 -5.38
CA ALA A 83 3.32 22.83 -4.05
C ALA A 83 2.78 24.20 -3.61
N ALA A 84 2.47 25.10 -4.54
CA ALA A 84 1.83 26.37 -4.24
C ALA A 84 0.35 26.19 -3.82
N GLY A 85 -0.38 25.25 -4.43
CA GLY A 85 -1.73 24.87 -4.04
C GLY A 85 -1.81 24.17 -2.69
N PHE A 86 -0.76 23.41 -2.33
CA PHE A 86 -0.66 22.66 -1.08
C PHE A 86 -0.60 23.50 0.18
N ARG A 87 0.09 24.62 0.14
CA ARG A 87 0.19 25.54 1.28
C ARG A 87 -1.14 26.23 1.59
N ALA A 88 -2.07 26.24 0.64
CA ALA A 88 -3.40 26.80 0.81
C ALA A 88 -4.43 25.82 1.40
N LEU A 89 -4.16 24.51 1.33
CA LEU A 89 -5.06 23.46 1.81
C LEU A 89 -4.46 22.85 3.07
N GLY A 90 -4.90 23.26 4.22
CA GLY A 90 -4.41 22.91 5.56
C GLY A 90 -4.43 21.40 5.91
N GLY A 91 -3.77 20.54 5.13
CA GLY A 91 -3.62 19.10 5.34
C GLY A 91 -4.77 18.28 4.73
N GLY A 92 -4.44 17.12 4.17
CA GLY A 92 -5.39 16.19 3.56
C GLY A 92 -4.73 15.30 2.50
N GLU A 93 -5.46 14.32 2.03
CA GLU A 93 -5.02 13.48 0.91
C GLU A 93 -5.04 14.29 -0.39
N ILE A 94 -4.00 14.07 -1.20
CA ILE A 94 -3.85 14.70 -2.50
C ILE A 94 -4.12 13.66 -3.57
N HIS A 95 -5.35 13.65 -4.04
CA HIS A 95 -5.84 12.65 -4.98
C HIS A 95 -5.00 12.57 -6.26
N GLU A 96 -4.51 13.70 -6.78
CA GLU A 96 -3.70 13.76 -7.98
C GLU A 96 -2.35 13.04 -7.79
N TYR A 97 -1.72 13.20 -6.62
CA TYR A 97 -0.49 12.47 -6.31
C TYR A 97 -0.73 10.99 -6.07
N THR A 98 -1.82 10.66 -5.38
CA THR A 98 -2.22 9.28 -5.19
C THR A 98 -2.42 8.59 -6.54
N GLN A 99 -3.14 9.20 -7.48
CA GLN A 99 -3.32 8.68 -8.82
C GLN A 99 -2.00 8.54 -9.59
N LEU A 100 -1.12 9.54 -9.50
CA LEU A 100 0.19 9.50 -10.15
C LEU A 100 1.05 8.34 -9.63
N LEU A 101 1.02 8.09 -8.33
CA LEU A 101 1.74 6.98 -7.70
C LEU A 101 1.16 5.62 -8.13
N TYR A 102 -0.16 5.48 -8.20
CA TYR A 102 -0.80 4.27 -8.71
C TYR A 102 -0.41 4.00 -10.16
N GLN A 103 -0.44 5.01 -11.02
CA GLN A 103 -0.01 4.88 -12.41
C GLN A 103 1.46 4.48 -12.52
N SER A 104 2.33 5.09 -11.73
CA SER A 104 3.76 4.77 -11.72
C SER A 104 4.04 3.34 -11.28
N ARG A 105 3.33 2.86 -10.24
CA ARG A 105 3.42 1.47 -9.78
C ARG A 105 2.90 0.49 -10.82
N HIS A 106 1.75 0.79 -11.43
CA HIS A 106 1.20 -0.04 -12.49
C HIS A 106 2.18 -0.17 -13.67
N GLU A 107 2.77 0.93 -14.11
CA GLU A 107 3.75 0.94 -15.19
C GLU A 107 5.01 0.16 -14.83
N ALA A 108 5.51 0.29 -13.60
CA ALA A 108 6.65 -0.49 -13.13
C ALA A 108 6.36 -2.00 -13.15
N ILE A 109 5.17 -2.44 -12.69
CA ILE A 109 4.77 -3.86 -12.78
C ILE A 109 4.67 -4.30 -14.25
N MET A 110 4.07 -3.51 -15.13
CA MET A 110 3.95 -3.86 -16.55
C MET A 110 5.31 -4.09 -17.19
N ARG A 111 6.30 -3.23 -16.89
CA ARG A 111 7.70 -3.39 -17.38
C ARG A 111 8.35 -4.64 -16.80
N MET A 112 8.15 -4.92 -15.50
CA MET A 112 8.62 -6.15 -14.87
C MET A 112 8.01 -7.39 -15.51
N CYS A 113 6.70 -7.39 -15.82
CA CYS A 113 6.04 -8.48 -16.52
C CYS A 113 6.61 -8.69 -17.94
N GLN A 114 6.83 -7.61 -18.67
CA GLN A 114 7.47 -7.68 -20.00
C GLN A 114 8.87 -8.29 -19.92
N HIS A 115 9.65 -7.90 -18.90
CA HIS A 115 10.97 -8.46 -18.65
C HIS A 115 10.88 -9.96 -18.35
N ALA A 116 9.96 -10.38 -17.47
CA ALA A 116 9.73 -11.79 -17.14
C ALA A 116 9.30 -12.62 -18.35
N MET A 117 8.36 -12.11 -19.16
CA MET A 117 7.89 -12.79 -20.37
C MET A 117 9.00 -12.96 -21.43
N ALA A 118 9.92 -11.99 -21.55
CA ALA A 118 11.04 -12.08 -22.47
C ALA A 118 11.96 -13.27 -22.15
N TYR A 119 11.99 -13.74 -20.90
CA TYR A 119 12.70 -14.94 -20.47
C TYR A 119 11.82 -16.20 -20.40
N GLY A 120 10.57 -16.12 -20.88
CA GLY A 120 9.65 -17.26 -20.92
C GLY A 120 8.92 -17.57 -19.61
N ALA A 121 8.90 -16.64 -18.66
CA ALA A 121 8.13 -16.78 -17.44
C ALA A 121 6.62 -16.61 -17.71
N ASN A 122 5.80 -17.30 -16.93
CA ASN A 122 4.35 -17.11 -16.89
C ASN A 122 3.85 -16.58 -15.53
N ALA A 123 4.77 -16.36 -14.59
CA ALA A 123 4.46 -15.72 -13.31
C ALA A 123 5.66 -14.96 -12.73
N VAL A 124 5.38 -13.97 -11.89
CA VAL A 124 6.33 -13.32 -10.99
C VAL A 124 5.83 -13.49 -9.56
N ILE A 125 6.65 -14.06 -8.71
CA ILE A 125 6.39 -14.28 -7.28
C ILE A 125 7.29 -13.40 -6.42
N ALA A 126 6.95 -13.31 -5.12
CA ALA A 126 7.70 -12.51 -4.15
C ALA A 126 7.89 -11.04 -4.58
N MET A 127 6.93 -10.47 -5.33
CA MET A 127 7.03 -9.11 -5.85
C MET A 127 7.07 -8.10 -4.72
N ARG A 128 7.92 -7.08 -4.88
CA ARG A 128 8.08 -5.95 -3.96
C ARG A 128 8.19 -4.65 -4.78
N PHE A 129 8.04 -3.54 -4.05
CA PHE A 129 8.30 -2.19 -4.55
C PHE A 129 9.38 -1.53 -3.72
N ASP A 130 10.25 -0.79 -4.41
CA ASP A 130 11.08 0.25 -3.82
C ASP A 130 10.75 1.59 -4.47
N CYS A 131 10.75 2.64 -3.66
CA CYS A 131 10.50 4.00 -4.10
C CYS A 131 11.65 4.87 -3.60
N ASN A 132 12.42 5.43 -4.53
CA ASN A 132 13.59 6.24 -4.24
C ASN A 132 13.42 7.65 -4.78
N GLU A 133 14.11 8.59 -4.16
CA GLU A 133 14.29 9.93 -4.70
C GLU A 133 15.65 10.02 -5.40
N ILE A 134 15.63 10.46 -6.67
CA ILE A 134 16.83 10.64 -7.47
C ILE A 134 17.03 12.13 -7.68
N ALA A 135 18.23 12.63 -7.32
CA ALA A 135 18.70 14.01 -7.62
C ALA A 135 17.71 15.12 -7.22
N ASN A 136 17.03 15.00 -6.06
CA ASN A 136 16.10 15.97 -5.48
C ASN A 136 14.88 16.39 -6.34
N THR A 137 14.82 15.95 -7.60
CA THR A 137 13.78 16.37 -8.56
C THR A 137 13.04 15.23 -9.22
N MET A 138 13.53 14.00 -9.06
CA MET A 138 12.95 12.81 -9.69
C MET A 138 12.62 11.76 -8.64
N SER A 139 11.53 11.03 -8.86
CA SER A 139 11.15 9.87 -8.06
C SER A 139 11.21 8.63 -8.93
N GLU A 140 11.84 7.58 -8.40
CA GLU A 140 11.86 6.25 -8.98
C GLU A 140 10.84 5.37 -8.29
N VAL A 141 10.15 4.55 -9.04
CA VAL A 141 9.37 3.42 -8.56
C VAL A 141 9.91 2.17 -9.24
N ALA A 142 10.48 1.27 -8.44
CA ALA A 142 10.97 -0.02 -8.87
C ALA A 142 10.01 -1.12 -8.42
N ALA A 143 9.51 -1.95 -9.34
CA ALA A 143 8.86 -3.22 -9.04
C ALA A 143 9.83 -4.34 -9.37
N TYR A 144 10.04 -5.29 -8.46
CA TYR A 144 10.94 -6.43 -8.71
C TYR A 144 10.39 -7.70 -8.04
N GLY A 145 10.86 -8.84 -8.52
CA GLY A 145 10.45 -10.15 -8.02
C GLY A 145 11.19 -11.29 -8.70
N THR A 146 10.73 -12.50 -8.47
CA THR A 146 11.30 -13.71 -9.08
C THR A 146 10.41 -14.19 -10.22
N ALA A 147 10.95 -14.21 -11.44
CA ALA A 147 10.31 -14.79 -12.61
C ALA A 147 10.37 -16.32 -12.53
N VAL A 148 9.22 -16.95 -12.72
CA VAL A 148 9.06 -18.41 -12.64
C VAL A 148 8.16 -18.93 -13.76
N VAL A 149 8.28 -20.24 -14.03
CA VAL A 149 7.27 -21.00 -14.76
C VAL A 149 6.48 -21.81 -13.76
N ILE A 150 5.17 -21.62 -13.75
CA ILE A 150 4.22 -22.39 -12.91
C ILE A 150 3.31 -23.24 -13.76
N LYS A 151 2.83 -24.35 -13.18
CA LYS A 151 1.81 -25.23 -13.75
C LYS A 151 0.77 -25.59 -12.69
N PRO A 152 -0.49 -25.89 -13.06
CA PRO A 152 -1.46 -26.41 -12.11
C PRO A 152 -0.95 -27.70 -11.46
N VAL A 153 -1.19 -27.85 -10.16
CA VAL A 153 -0.92 -29.11 -9.47
C VAL A 153 -1.91 -30.14 -9.98
N GLU A 154 -1.39 -31.25 -10.56
CA GLU A 154 -2.22 -32.39 -10.94
C GLU A 154 -2.77 -33.06 -9.67
N LYS A 155 -4.09 -33.31 -9.65
CA LYS A 155 -4.77 -33.99 -8.54
C LYS A 155 -4.75 -35.49 -8.73
#